data_85d36ca5e5f524b23d6fd25708976abe
#
_entry.id   85d36ca5e5f524b23d6fd25708976abe
#
_cell.length_a   1.000
_cell.length_b   1.000
_cell.length_c   1.000
_cell.angle_alpha   90.00
_cell.angle_beta   90.00
_cell.angle_gamma   90.00
#
_symmetry.space_group_name_H-M   'P 1'
#
loop_
_entity.id
_entity.type
_entity.pdbx_description
1 polymer ?
#
loop_
_entity_poly.entity_id
_entity_poly.type
_entity_poly.pdbx_seq_one_letter_code
_entity_poly.pdbx_strand_id
1 'polypeptide(L)'
;MATQTSSKRISDLIIHDHAELSDYYKQIKNAKDSETKAKWQNQFIWELARHSIAEELVVYPAMEKYLGSNGKDMADHDRKEHRKVGIATYYRTTQRTD
;
A
#
# COMPACT_ATOMS: atom_id res chain seq x y z
N MET A 1 -22.09 8.36 -16.39
CA MET A 1 -22.05 9.02 -15.19
C MET A 1 -21.14 8.41 -14.19
N ALA A 2 -20.70 9.21 -13.28
CA ALA A 2 -19.67 8.81 -12.34
C ALA A 2 -20.08 7.64 -11.46
N THR A 3 -21.35 7.56 -11.10
CA THR A 3 -21.82 6.56 -10.14
C THR A 3 -21.80 5.15 -10.68
N GLN A 4 -21.91 5.00 -11.97
CA GLN A 4 -22.09 3.67 -12.55
C GLN A 4 -20.82 2.83 -12.49
N THR A 5 -19.69 3.45 -12.26
CA THR A 5 -18.42 2.74 -12.26
C THR A 5 -17.75 2.72 -10.91
N SER A 6 -18.48 3.12 -9.85
CA SER A 6 -17.81 3.31 -8.58
C SER A 6 -17.22 2.03 -8.01
N SER A 7 -17.95 0.89 -8.02
CA SER A 7 -17.37 -0.35 -7.48
C SER A 7 -16.24 -0.88 -8.36
N LYS A 8 -16.41 -0.78 -9.67
CA LYS A 8 -15.35 -1.15 -10.59
C LYS A 8 -14.14 -0.24 -10.38
N ARG A 9 -14.42 1.04 -10.10
CA ARG A 9 -13.39 2.01 -9.89
C ARG A 9 -12.57 1.70 -8.63
N ILE A 10 -13.22 1.22 -7.56
CA ILE A 10 -12.51 0.86 -6.35
C ILE A 10 -11.53 -0.28 -6.63
N SER A 11 -11.99 -1.32 -7.34
CA SER A 11 -11.12 -2.42 -7.71
C SER A 11 -9.96 -1.96 -8.58
N ASP A 12 -10.25 -1.09 -9.54
CA ASP A 12 -9.23 -0.58 -10.43
C ASP A 12 -8.20 0.25 -9.66
N LEU A 13 -8.64 1.04 -8.69
CA LEU A 13 -7.74 1.85 -7.89
C LEU A 13 -6.83 0.99 -7.02
N ILE A 14 -7.37 -0.09 -6.46
CA ILE A 14 -6.57 -1.01 -5.67
C ILE A 14 -5.48 -1.64 -6.52
N ILE A 15 -5.85 -2.13 -7.68
CA ILE A 15 -4.90 -2.75 -8.61
C ILE A 15 -3.84 -1.74 -9.02
N HIS A 16 -4.26 -0.52 -9.32
CA HIS A 16 -3.34 0.53 -9.72
C HIS A 16 -2.37 0.87 -8.60
N ASP A 17 -2.87 1.00 -7.38
CA ASP A 17 -2.02 1.32 -6.23
C ASP A 17 -1.00 0.21 -5.98
N HIS A 18 -1.44 -1.04 -6.06
CA HIS A 18 -0.52 -2.16 -5.86
C HIS A 18 0.56 -2.19 -6.93
N ALA A 19 0.19 -1.88 -8.17
CA ALA A 19 1.16 -1.81 -9.27
C ALA A 19 2.17 -0.70 -9.03
N GLU A 20 1.71 0.44 -8.54
CA GLU A 20 2.60 1.56 -8.24
C GLU A 20 3.57 1.20 -7.11
N LEU A 21 3.06 0.58 -6.04
CA LEU A 21 3.91 0.19 -4.94
C LEU A 21 4.96 -0.83 -5.37
N SER A 22 4.55 -1.77 -6.21
CA SER A 22 5.47 -2.75 -6.76
C SER A 22 6.55 -2.08 -7.60
N ASP A 23 6.18 -1.06 -8.34
CA ASP A 23 7.12 -0.33 -9.18
C ASP A 23 8.14 0.44 -8.33
N TYR A 24 7.68 1.10 -7.28
CA TYR A 24 8.59 1.77 -6.35
C TYR A 24 9.56 0.78 -5.72
N TYR A 25 9.07 -0.40 -5.38
CA TYR A 25 9.93 -1.43 -4.81
C TYR A 25 11.02 -1.83 -5.79
N LYS A 26 10.66 -1.98 -7.06
CA LYS A 26 11.64 -2.29 -8.11
C LYS A 26 12.67 -1.19 -8.24
N GLN A 27 12.23 0.07 -8.14
CA GLN A 27 13.17 1.19 -8.21
C GLN A 27 14.15 1.15 -7.06
N ILE A 28 13.68 0.79 -5.86
CA ILE A 28 14.56 0.65 -4.71
C ILE A 28 15.59 -0.43 -4.96
N LYS A 29 15.15 -1.60 -5.43
CA LYS A 29 16.04 -2.72 -5.69
C LYS A 29 17.08 -2.41 -6.74
N ASN A 30 16.71 -1.63 -7.73
CA ASN A 30 17.58 -1.35 -8.87
C ASN A 30 18.41 -0.08 -8.70
N ALA A 31 18.21 0.64 -7.61
CA ALA A 31 18.97 1.86 -7.36
C ALA A 31 20.44 1.55 -7.17
N LYS A 32 21.30 2.33 -7.82
CA LYS A 32 22.73 2.04 -7.83
C LYS A 32 23.54 2.80 -6.83
N ASP A 33 22.94 3.82 -6.23
CA ASP A 33 23.59 4.58 -5.19
C ASP A 33 22.64 4.78 -4.03
N SER A 34 23.20 5.14 -2.89
CA SER A 34 22.40 5.24 -1.66
C SER A 34 21.46 6.43 -1.69
N GLU A 35 21.82 7.49 -2.38
CA GLU A 35 20.98 8.67 -2.46
C GLU A 35 19.71 8.38 -3.26
N THR A 36 19.85 7.76 -4.41
CA THR A 36 18.70 7.36 -5.23
C THR A 36 17.84 6.35 -4.50
N LYS A 37 18.48 5.41 -3.82
CA LYS A 37 17.75 4.40 -3.05
C LYS A 37 16.93 5.04 -1.95
N ALA A 38 17.50 5.99 -1.23
CA ALA A 38 16.79 6.68 -0.16
C ALA A 38 15.60 7.46 -0.71
N LYS A 39 15.77 8.08 -1.86
CA LYS A 39 14.69 8.82 -2.49
C LYS A 39 13.50 7.91 -2.79
N TRP A 40 13.77 6.75 -3.37
CA TRP A 40 12.70 5.81 -3.69
C TRP A 40 12.10 5.17 -2.44
N GLN A 41 12.91 4.94 -1.41
CA GLN A 41 12.39 4.43 -0.15
C GLN A 41 11.44 5.43 0.51
N ASN A 42 11.80 6.70 0.51
CA ASN A 42 10.93 7.74 1.07
C ASN A 42 9.62 7.81 0.31
N GLN A 43 9.70 7.75 -1.02
CA GLN A 43 8.50 7.77 -1.85
C GLN A 43 7.63 6.54 -1.58
N PHE A 44 8.25 5.39 -1.45
CA PHE A 44 7.53 4.15 -1.18
C PHE A 44 6.79 4.22 0.15
N ILE A 45 7.47 4.71 1.20
CA ILE A 45 6.86 4.83 2.52
C ILE A 45 5.65 5.76 2.46
N TRP A 46 5.81 6.88 1.78
CA TRP A 46 4.74 7.85 1.64
C TRP A 46 3.53 7.26 0.93
N GLU A 47 3.77 6.60 -0.19
CA GLU A 47 2.68 6.01 -0.96
C GLU A 47 2.03 4.85 -0.24
N LEU A 48 2.83 4.06 0.48
CA LEU A 48 2.27 2.96 1.26
C LEU A 48 1.37 3.49 2.37
N ALA A 49 1.77 4.57 3.03
CA ALA A 49 0.96 5.18 4.07
C ALA A 49 -0.35 5.71 3.51
N ARG A 50 -0.30 6.40 2.38
CA ARG A 50 -1.51 6.90 1.72
C ARG A 50 -2.44 5.77 1.32
N HIS A 51 -1.87 4.73 0.73
CA HIS A 51 -2.62 3.55 0.31
C HIS A 51 -3.30 2.88 1.50
N SER A 52 -2.56 2.71 2.59
CA SER A 52 -3.10 2.06 3.78
C SER A 52 -4.23 2.87 4.41
N ILE A 53 -4.10 4.20 4.44
CA ILE A 53 -5.15 5.05 4.96
C ILE A 53 -6.40 4.96 4.10
N ALA A 54 -6.24 4.98 2.78
CA ALA A 54 -7.37 4.87 1.88
C ALA A 54 -8.10 3.55 2.06
N GLU A 55 -7.35 2.46 2.22
CA GLU A 55 -7.98 1.17 2.47
C GLU A 55 -8.70 1.14 3.79
N GLU A 56 -8.09 1.70 4.83
CA GLU A 56 -8.70 1.72 6.14
C GLU A 56 -10.00 2.50 6.16
N LEU A 57 -10.05 3.60 5.44
CA LEU A 57 -11.22 4.49 5.47
C LEU A 57 -12.32 4.07 4.50
N VAL A 58 -11.97 3.42 3.40
CA VAL A 58 -12.93 3.17 2.32
C VAL A 58 -13.05 1.69 2.00
N VAL A 59 -11.93 1.03 1.73
CA VAL A 59 -11.96 -0.32 1.18
C VAL A 59 -12.37 -1.34 2.22
N TYR A 60 -11.74 -1.32 3.37
CA TYR A 60 -12.04 -2.31 4.41
C TYR A 60 -13.47 -2.20 4.92
N PRO A 61 -13.98 -0.99 5.21
CA PRO A 61 -15.40 -0.89 5.58
C PRO A 61 -16.34 -1.43 4.50
N ALA A 62 -16.02 -1.19 3.24
CA ALA A 62 -16.83 -1.70 2.14
C ALA A 62 -16.77 -3.22 2.08
N MET A 63 -15.59 -3.80 2.26
CA MET A 63 -15.44 -5.25 2.28
C MET A 63 -16.24 -5.87 3.42
N GLU A 64 -16.15 -5.28 4.60
CA GLU A 64 -16.89 -5.78 5.75
C GLU A 64 -18.38 -5.68 5.55
N LYS A 65 -18.83 -4.59 4.94
CA LYS A 65 -20.25 -4.37 4.69
C LYS A 65 -20.82 -5.33 3.67
N TYR A 66 -20.10 -5.56 2.59
CA TYR A 66 -20.64 -6.33 1.46
C TYR A 66 -20.25 -7.79 1.46
N LEU A 67 -19.18 -8.17 2.15
CA LEU A 67 -18.73 -9.56 2.19
C LEU A 67 -18.84 -10.18 3.58
N GLY A 68 -19.30 -9.42 4.56
CA GLY A 68 -19.52 -9.92 5.90
C GLY A 68 -18.24 -10.39 6.57
N SER A 69 -18.30 -11.53 7.24
CA SER A 69 -17.15 -12.02 8.00
C SER A 69 -15.96 -12.35 7.10
N ASN A 70 -16.22 -12.81 5.87
CA ASN A 70 -15.12 -13.05 4.93
C ASN A 70 -14.40 -11.75 4.60
N GLY A 71 -15.16 -10.69 4.41
CA GLY A 71 -14.57 -9.39 4.12
C GLY A 71 -13.75 -8.88 5.29
N LYS A 72 -14.25 -9.09 6.51
CA LYS A 72 -13.51 -8.70 7.71
C LYS A 72 -12.20 -9.46 7.82
N ASP A 73 -12.23 -10.77 7.57
CA ASP A 73 -11.03 -11.58 7.64
C ASP A 73 -10.00 -11.14 6.60
N MET A 74 -10.45 -10.85 5.39
CA MET A 74 -9.58 -10.37 4.34
C MET A 74 -8.98 -9.01 4.70
N ALA A 75 -9.79 -8.12 5.23
CA ALA A 75 -9.33 -6.80 5.64
C ALA A 75 -8.30 -6.91 6.77
N ASP A 76 -8.57 -7.75 7.76
CA ASP A 76 -7.65 -7.94 8.88
C ASP A 76 -6.33 -8.53 8.42
N HIS A 77 -6.38 -9.47 7.49
CA HIS A 77 -5.16 -10.04 6.92
C HIS A 77 -4.35 -8.97 6.20
N ASP A 78 -5.02 -8.16 5.41
CA ASP A 78 -4.35 -7.11 4.65
C ASP A 78 -3.74 -6.07 5.57
N ARG A 79 -4.45 -5.70 6.63
CA ARG A 79 -3.92 -4.78 7.63
C ARG A 79 -2.64 -5.33 8.26
N LYS A 80 -2.64 -6.62 8.53
CA LYS A 80 -1.47 -7.26 9.13
C LYS A 80 -0.29 -7.25 8.17
N GLU A 81 -0.54 -7.51 6.89
CA GLU A 81 0.52 -7.49 5.89
C GLU A 81 1.08 -6.08 5.71
N HIS A 82 0.20 -5.09 5.68
CA HIS A 82 0.65 -3.70 5.56
C HIS A 82 1.52 -3.30 6.75
N ARG A 83 1.15 -3.76 7.93
CA ARG A 83 1.93 -3.46 9.13
C ARG A 83 3.32 -4.07 9.03
N LYS A 84 3.42 -5.30 8.57
CA LYS A 84 4.70 -5.96 8.41
C LYS A 84 5.60 -5.20 7.44
N VAL A 85 5.05 -4.84 6.29
CA VAL A 85 5.82 -4.13 5.27
C VAL A 85 6.24 -2.77 5.78
N GLY A 86 5.33 -2.07 6.43
CA GLY A 86 5.62 -0.75 6.96
C GLY A 86 6.71 -0.78 8.01
N ILE A 87 6.65 -1.73 8.92
CA ILE A 87 7.66 -1.89 9.96
C ILE A 87 9.01 -2.23 9.34
N ALA A 88 9.02 -3.17 8.40
CA ALA A 88 10.27 -3.57 7.76
C ALA A 88 10.90 -2.40 7.00
N THR A 89 10.08 -1.63 6.31
CA THR A 89 10.58 -0.50 5.54
C THR A 89 11.10 0.60 6.46
N TYR A 90 10.36 0.89 7.51
CA TYR A 90 10.78 1.87 8.50
C TYR A 90 12.10 1.47 9.12
N TYR A 91 12.20 0.21 9.53
CA TYR A 91 13.40 -0.29 10.18
C TYR A 91 14.61 -0.18 9.26
N ARG A 92 14.44 -0.60 8.01
CA ARG A 92 15.51 -0.54 7.03
C ARG A 92 15.96 0.90 6.80
N THR A 93 15.02 1.82 6.74
CA THR A 93 15.33 3.21 6.51
C THR A 93 16.07 3.83 7.69
N THR A 94 15.62 3.51 8.91
CA THR A 94 16.21 4.12 10.10
C THR A 94 17.52 3.47 10.52
N GLN A 95 17.80 2.26 10.06
CA GLN A 95 19.06 1.59 10.40
C GLN A 95 20.21 2.01 9.51
N ARG A 96 19.95 2.84 8.53
CA ARG A 96 21.03 3.38 7.71
C ARG A 96 21.81 4.40 8.53
N THR A 97 23.08 4.15 8.66
CA THR A 97 23.92 4.96 9.52
C THR A 97 24.93 5.79 8.77
N ASP A 98 25.05 5.58 7.49
CA ASP A 98 26.08 6.29 6.71
C ASP A 98 25.51 7.12 5.58
#